data_82b574b450d5f0b5877e01aa76448cf9
#
_entry.id   82b574b450d5f0b5877e01aa76448cf9
#
_cell.length_a   1.000
_cell.length_b   1.000
_cell.length_c   1.000
_cell.angle_alpha   90.00
_cell.angle_beta   90.00
_cell.angle_gamma   90.00
#
_symmetry.space_group_name_H-M   'P 1'
#
loop_
_entity.id
_entity.type
_entity.pdbx_description
1 polymer ?
#
loop_
_entity_poly.entity_id
_entity_poly.type
_entity_poly.pdbx_seq_one_letter_code
_entity_poly.pdbx_strand_id
1 'polypeptide(L)'
;MKLPEPLHTISSLIDKYHESKAEKPRPHMGCSLLGHHCDRWLWLNFRWAVREEFEGRILRLFRRGQMEEDIIIRDLRAIGVDIRSSQRRVNFGSHVSGSLDGIIESGVPEAPKKRHVAEFKTHSKKSFDEMVRDGVEKSKPMHWVQMQVYMHGTNIDRALYLAVCKDDDRIYTERARYDRAVAEKYIARGQRLALEDRIPPPISTDPTWYQCRFCPAHSFCHKGAPTKYANCRTCAHSTAKPDSTWRCERHEADGIPTEFQHEGCDDHILHPDLVPWTMLNATEDDHVVWAIGGREVLN
;
A
#
# COMPACT_ATOMS: atom_id res chain seq x y z
N MET A 1 -24.87 -4.53 41.36
CA MET A 1 -23.43 -4.19 41.36
C MET A 1 -22.83 -4.82 40.10
N LYS A 2 -22.42 -4.03 39.11
CA LYS A 2 -21.66 -4.59 37.95
C LYS A 2 -20.24 -4.90 38.42
N LEU A 3 -19.79 -6.13 38.23
CA LEU A 3 -18.38 -6.46 38.43
C LEU A 3 -17.53 -5.62 37.45
N PRO A 4 -16.35 -5.13 37.87
CA PRO A 4 -15.45 -4.45 36.93
C PRO A 4 -15.08 -5.44 35.82
N GLU A 5 -15.12 -4.95 34.57
CA GLU A 5 -14.70 -5.79 33.43
C GLU A 5 -13.24 -6.21 33.61
N PRO A 6 -12.90 -7.49 33.38
CA PRO A 6 -11.54 -7.94 33.51
C PRO A 6 -10.64 -7.16 32.51
N LEU A 7 -9.49 -6.69 32.99
CA LEU A 7 -8.47 -5.97 32.19
C LEU A 7 -7.97 -6.78 30.97
N HIS A 8 -8.14 -8.11 31.00
CA HIS A 8 -7.75 -9.02 29.92
C HIS A 8 -8.86 -10.04 29.70
N THR A 9 -9.48 -9.97 28.53
CA THR A 9 -10.40 -10.99 28.03
C THR A 9 -9.68 -11.87 26.99
N ILE A 10 -10.17 -13.07 26.72
CA ILE A 10 -9.64 -13.93 25.65
C ILE A 10 -9.64 -13.18 24.31
N SER A 11 -10.71 -12.42 24.02
CA SER A 11 -10.77 -11.64 22.77
C SER A 11 -9.67 -10.58 22.70
N SER A 12 -9.42 -9.84 23.79
CA SER A 12 -8.34 -8.83 23.82
C SER A 12 -6.95 -9.44 23.73
N LEU A 13 -6.75 -10.65 24.29
CA LEU A 13 -5.48 -11.37 24.15
C LEU A 13 -5.25 -11.86 22.72
N ILE A 14 -6.30 -12.35 22.05
CA ILE A 14 -6.23 -12.72 20.62
C ILE A 14 -5.90 -11.49 19.76
N ASP A 15 -6.52 -10.34 20.03
CA ASP A 15 -6.24 -9.11 19.28
C ASP A 15 -4.78 -8.68 19.47
N LYS A 16 -4.28 -8.60 20.70
CA LYS A 16 -2.88 -8.29 21.01
C LYS A 16 -1.89 -9.27 20.36
N TYR A 17 -2.22 -10.56 20.32
CA TYR A 17 -1.40 -11.54 19.60
C TYR A 17 -1.27 -11.19 18.10
N HIS A 18 -2.37 -10.83 17.43
CA HIS A 18 -2.30 -10.43 16.02
C HIS A 18 -1.56 -9.11 15.84
N GLU A 19 -1.75 -8.14 16.72
CA GLU A 19 -1.01 -6.87 16.71
C GLU A 19 0.50 -7.09 16.86
N SER A 20 0.91 -8.00 17.74
CA SER A 20 2.33 -8.35 17.91
C SER A 20 2.97 -9.06 16.71
N LYS A 21 2.14 -9.56 15.78
CA LYS A 21 2.56 -10.21 14.52
C LYS A 21 2.38 -9.33 13.30
N ALA A 22 1.99 -8.06 13.49
CA ALA A 22 1.83 -7.13 12.39
C ALA A 22 3.13 -6.99 11.58
N GLU A 23 3.01 -7.07 10.27
CA GLU A 23 4.15 -6.94 9.38
C GLU A 23 4.71 -5.52 9.39
N LYS A 24 6.03 -5.39 9.23
CA LYS A 24 6.67 -4.11 9.00
C LYS A 24 6.20 -3.52 7.66
N PRO A 25 6.22 -2.19 7.49
CA PRO A 25 5.88 -1.54 6.22
C PRO A 25 6.69 -2.11 5.05
N ARG A 26 6.03 -2.27 3.90
CA ARG A 26 6.66 -2.83 2.70
C ARG A 26 7.78 -1.92 2.18
N PRO A 27 8.90 -2.49 1.69
CA PRO A 27 10.02 -1.70 1.17
C PRO A 27 9.82 -1.16 -0.25
N HIS A 28 8.67 -1.42 -0.87
CA HIS A 28 8.38 -1.03 -2.26
C HIS A 28 7.00 -0.35 -2.36
N MET A 29 6.82 0.43 -3.41
CA MET A 29 5.51 0.95 -3.83
C MET A 29 4.73 -0.23 -4.40
N GLY A 30 3.75 -0.73 -3.64
CA GLY A 30 2.98 -1.92 -4.01
C GLY A 30 2.05 -1.66 -5.19
N CYS A 31 2.01 -2.58 -6.16
CA CYS A 31 1.11 -2.49 -7.32
C CYS A 31 -0.37 -2.32 -6.93
N SER A 32 -0.79 -2.91 -5.80
CA SER A 32 -2.15 -2.77 -5.26
C SER A 32 -2.51 -1.35 -4.80
N LEU A 33 -1.51 -0.49 -4.58
CA LEU A 33 -1.70 0.88 -4.13
C LEU A 33 -1.69 1.89 -5.28
N LEU A 34 -1.17 1.54 -6.47
CA LEU A 34 -0.97 2.48 -7.57
C LEU A 34 -2.26 3.17 -8.02
N GLY A 35 -3.41 2.52 -7.88
CA GLY A 35 -4.74 3.09 -8.15
C GLY A 35 -5.26 4.04 -7.07
N HIS A 36 -4.54 4.26 -5.98
CA HIS A 36 -4.99 5.16 -4.92
C HIS A 36 -5.11 6.60 -5.42
N HIS A 37 -6.14 7.30 -4.99
CA HIS A 37 -6.50 8.64 -5.51
C HIS A 37 -5.53 9.77 -5.12
N CYS A 38 -4.74 9.61 -4.04
CA CYS A 38 -3.90 10.66 -3.46
C CYS A 38 -2.41 10.37 -3.62
N ASP A 39 -1.69 11.20 -4.40
CA ASP A 39 -0.23 11.11 -4.59
C ASP A 39 0.53 11.37 -3.29
N ARG A 40 0.07 12.34 -2.49
CA ARG A 40 0.67 12.66 -1.19
C ARG A 40 0.63 11.47 -0.23
N TRP A 41 -0.51 10.77 -0.16
CA TRP A 41 -0.61 9.59 0.70
C TRP A 41 0.31 8.46 0.23
N LEU A 42 0.40 8.22 -1.09
CA LEU A 42 1.33 7.23 -1.66
C LEU A 42 2.78 7.54 -1.30
N TRP A 43 3.18 8.80 -1.42
CA TRP A 43 4.52 9.27 -1.06
C TRP A 43 4.82 9.10 0.44
N LEU A 44 3.91 9.54 1.32
CA LEU A 44 4.04 9.40 2.77
C LEU A 44 4.10 7.94 3.20
N ASN A 45 3.27 7.09 2.59
CA ASN A 45 3.25 5.65 2.87
C ASN A 45 4.54 4.97 2.39
N PHE A 46 5.05 5.31 1.21
CA PHE A 46 6.31 4.77 0.70
C PHE A 46 7.52 5.19 1.54
N ARG A 47 7.53 6.41 2.04
CA ARG A 47 8.58 6.90 2.96
C ARG A 47 8.38 6.45 4.41
N TRP A 48 7.35 5.64 4.69
CA TRP A 48 6.98 5.20 6.05
C TRP A 48 6.76 6.35 7.04
N ALA A 49 6.48 7.53 6.52
CA ALA A 49 6.20 8.74 7.30
C ALA A 49 4.80 8.70 7.95
N VAL A 50 3.87 8.00 7.32
CA VAL A 50 2.55 7.68 7.86
C VAL A 50 2.35 6.17 7.74
N ARG A 51 2.03 5.53 8.84
CA ARG A 51 1.76 4.09 8.90
C ARG A 51 0.33 3.88 9.34
N GLU A 52 -0.35 2.99 8.67
CA GLU A 52 -1.66 2.52 9.10
C GLU A 52 -1.45 1.42 10.15
N GLU A 53 -1.86 1.70 11.38
CA GLU A 53 -1.81 0.74 12.48
C GLU A 53 -3.18 0.06 12.57
N PHE A 54 -3.19 -1.24 12.38
CA PHE A 54 -4.43 -2.02 12.38
C PHE A 54 -4.66 -2.71 13.71
N GLU A 55 -5.86 -2.57 14.24
CA GLU A 55 -6.31 -3.34 15.38
C GLU A 55 -6.32 -4.85 15.07
N GLY A 56 -6.14 -5.69 16.09
CA GLY A 56 -6.08 -7.14 15.95
C GLY A 56 -7.27 -7.74 15.19
N ARG A 57 -8.46 -7.18 15.36
CA ARG A 57 -9.66 -7.55 14.60
C ARG A 57 -9.47 -7.37 13.07
N ILE A 58 -8.87 -6.28 12.64
CA ILE A 58 -8.62 -6.00 11.22
C ILE A 58 -7.54 -6.92 10.67
N LEU A 59 -6.48 -7.17 11.45
CA LEU A 59 -5.42 -8.12 11.07
C LEU A 59 -5.97 -9.55 10.90
N ARG A 60 -6.92 -9.98 11.75
CA ARG A 60 -7.64 -11.25 11.53
C ARG A 60 -8.47 -11.25 10.25
N LEU A 61 -9.05 -10.11 9.90
CA LEU A 61 -9.80 -9.97 8.64
C LEU A 61 -8.88 -10.13 7.43
N PHE A 62 -7.67 -9.54 7.47
CA PHE A 62 -6.66 -9.73 6.41
C PHE A 62 -6.22 -11.18 6.30
N ARG A 63 -5.90 -11.83 7.42
CA ARG A 63 -5.59 -13.26 7.45
C ARG A 63 -6.69 -14.11 6.81
N ARG A 64 -7.97 -13.82 7.13
CA ARG A 64 -9.11 -14.52 6.50
C ARG A 64 -9.11 -14.35 4.99
N GLY A 65 -8.80 -13.14 4.48
CA GLY A 65 -8.66 -12.89 3.04
C GLY A 65 -7.57 -13.74 2.40
N GLN A 66 -6.39 -13.83 3.03
CA GLN A 66 -5.28 -14.67 2.54
C GLN A 66 -5.65 -16.16 2.53
N MET A 67 -6.33 -16.65 3.56
CA MET A 67 -6.80 -18.04 3.59
C MET A 67 -7.83 -18.31 2.48
N GLU A 68 -8.64 -17.34 2.14
CA GLU A 68 -9.64 -17.46 1.06
C GLU A 68 -8.98 -17.60 -0.31
N GLU A 69 -7.85 -16.92 -0.55
CA GLU A 69 -7.06 -17.10 -1.78
C GLU A 69 -6.64 -18.57 -1.98
N ASP A 70 -6.18 -19.22 -0.92
CA ASP A 70 -5.80 -20.64 -0.96
C ASP A 70 -7.01 -21.57 -1.22
N ILE A 71 -8.18 -21.20 -0.69
CA ILE A 71 -9.44 -21.94 -0.93
C ILE A 71 -9.83 -21.81 -2.39
N ILE A 72 -9.87 -20.61 -2.92
CA ILE A 72 -10.20 -20.33 -4.32
C ILE A 72 -9.26 -21.09 -5.28
N ILE A 73 -7.95 -21.09 -5.00
CA ILE A 73 -6.96 -21.81 -5.82
C ILE A 73 -7.24 -23.31 -5.82
N ARG A 74 -7.61 -23.90 -4.68
CA ARG A 74 -7.96 -25.31 -4.58
C ARG A 74 -9.22 -25.63 -5.37
N ASP A 75 -10.25 -24.80 -5.27
CA ASP A 75 -11.52 -24.97 -5.97
C ASP A 75 -11.34 -24.86 -7.48
N LEU A 76 -10.58 -23.88 -7.95
CA LEU A 76 -10.23 -23.73 -9.37
C LEU A 76 -9.51 -24.98 -9.90
N ARG A 77 -8.55 -25.52 -9.15
CA ARG A 77 -7.85 -26.77 -9.53
C ARG A 77 -8.79 -27.98 -9.53
N ALA A 78 -9.71 -28.06 -8.57
CA ALA A 78 -10.68 -29.15 -8.48
C ALA A 78 -11.61 -29.22 -9.71
N ILE A 79 -11.93 -28.06 -10.31
CA ILE A 79 -12.73 -28.00 -11.55
C ILE A 79 -11.88 -28.06 -12.83
N GLY A 80 -10.58 -28.37 -12.72
CA GLY A 80 -9.69 -28.56 -13.86
C GLY A 80 -9.03 -27.29 -14.41
N VAL A 81 -9.10 -26.16 -13.71
CA VAL A 81 -8.38 -24.93 -14.09
C VAL A 81 -6.93 -25.04 -13.65
N ASP A 82 -5.99 -24.98 -14.62
CA ASP A 82 -4.56 -24.99 -14.34
C ASP A 82 -4.12 -23.58 -13.92
N ILE A 83 -4.08 -23.35 -12.60
CA ILE A 83 -3.56 -22.13 -12.00
C ILE A 83 -2.20 -22.35 -11.36
N ARG A 84 -1.24 -21.52 -11.73
CA ARG A 84 0.18 -21.58 -11.31
C ARG A 84 0.71 -20.23 -10.89
N SER A 85 1.98 -20.20 -10.49
CA SER A 85 2.74 -18.97 -10.21
C SER A 85 2.13 -18.08 -9.15
N SER A 86 1.41 -18.66 -8.16
CA SER A 86 0.94 -17.90 -7.00
C SER A 86 2.13 -17.21 -6.32
N GLN A 87 1.94 -15.95 -5.92
CA GLN A 87 2.96 -15.08 -5.31
C GLN A 87 4.16 -14.76 -6.24
N ARG A 88 4.02 -14.99 -7.57
CA ARG A 88 5.04 -14.54 -8.52
C ARG A 88 5.17 -13.02 -8.46
N ARG A 89 6.42 -12.56 -8.23
CA ARG A 89 6.71 -11.14 -8.16
C ARG A 89 6.93 -10.55 -9.56
N VAL A 90 6.35 -9.36 -9.79
CA VAL A 90 6.67 -8.48 -10.91
C VAL A 90 7.38 -7.24 -10.38
N ASN A 91 8.37 -6.76 -11.13
CA ASN A 91 9.17 -5.59 -10.78
C ASN A 91 9.26 -4.66 -11.98
N PHE A 92 8.96 -3.39 -11.77
CA PHE A 92 8.97 -2.36 -12.81
C PHE A 92 10.14 -1.36 -12.64
N GLY A 93 11.04 -1.61 -11.69
CA GLY A 93 12.10 -0.66 -11.32
C GLY A 93 11.59 0.50 -10.46
N SER A 94 12.52 1.37 -10.07
CA SER A 94 12.21 2.57 -9.27
C SER A 94 11.25 2.28 -8.11
N HIS A 95 11.52 1.20 -7.37
CA HIS A 95 10.76 0.73 -6.21
C HIS A 95 9.32 0.25 -6.47
N VAL A 96 8.85 0.16 -7.72
CA VAL A 96 7.50 -0.32 -8.03
C VAL A 96 7.51 -1.83 -8.25
N SER A 97 6.79 -2.58 -7.42
CA SER A 97 6.68 -4.03 -7.55
C SER A 97 5.43 -4.58 -6.85
N GLY A 98 5.10 -5.84 -7.12
CA GLY A 98 3.99 -6.53 -6.47
C GLY A 98 4.03 -8.04 -6.73
N SER A 99 3.19 -8.79 -6.02
CA SER A 99 3.02 -10.22 -6.18
C SER A 99 1.63 -10.53 -6.73
N LEU A 100 1.56 -11.47 -7.66
CA LEU A 100 0.32 -11.95 -8.28
C LEU A 100 -0.33 -13.03 -7.42
N ASP A 101 -1.65 -13.08 -7.39
CA ASP A 101 -2.38 -14.17 -6.74
C ASP A 101 -2.24 -15.46 -7.56
N GLY A 102 -2.11 -15.35 -8.90
CA GLY A 102 -1.83 -16.50 -9.77
C GLY A 102 -1.88 -16.18 -11.26
N ILE A 103 -1.52 -17.18 -12.06
CA ILE A 103 -1.70 -17.18 -13.52
C ILE A 103 -2.47 -18.43 -13.92
N ILE A 104 -3.59 -18.25 -14.59
CA ILE A 104 -4.39 -19.32 -15.17
C ILE A 104 -3.80 -19.63 -16.55
N GLU A 105 -3.21 -20.82 -16.68
CA GLU A 105 -2.53 -21.27 -17.90
C GLU A 105 -3.50 -21.97 -18.88
N SER A 106 -4.48 -22.69 -18.37
CA SER A 106 -5.45 -23.45 -19.17
C SER A 106 -6.50 -22.61 -19.89
N GLY A 107 -6.59 -21.32 -19.54
CA GLY A 107 -7.77 -20.50 -19.84
C GLY A 107 -8.92 -20.75 -18.86
N VAL A 108 -10.05 -20.13 -19.14
CA VAL A 108 -11.32 -20.26 -18.38
C VAL A 108 -12.44 -20.68 -19.33
N PRO A 109 -13.58 -21.21 -18.87
CA PRO A 109 -14.66 -21.66 -19.76
C PRO A 109 -15.08 -20.63 -20.80
N GLU A 110 -15.12 -19.34 -20.44
CA GLU A 110 -15.49 -18.23 -21.33
C GLU A 110 -14.36 -17.80 -22.30
N ALA A 111 -13.12 -18.29 -22.09
CA ALA A 111 -11.96 -18.05 -22.94
C ALA A 111 -10.93 -19.19 -22.81
N PRO A 112 -11.21 -20.40 -23.32
CA PRO A 112 -10.44 -21.61 -23.04
C PRO A 112 -9.04 -21.63 -23.65
N LYS A 113 -8.73 -20.70 -24.56
CA LYS A 113 -7.42 -20.60 -25.23
C LYS A 113 -6.58 -19.42 -24.74
N LYS A 114 -7.02 -18.72 -23.67
CA LYS A 114 -6.37 -17.51 -23.19
C LYS A 114 -5.88 -17.67 -21.76
N ARG A 115 -4.60 -17.33 -21.55
CA ARG A 115 -4.05 -17.18 -20.20
C ARG A 115 -4.65 -15.96 -19.52
N HIS A 116 -4.82 -16.03 -18.20
CA HIS A 116 -5.31 -14.91 -17.41
C HIS A 116 -4.41 -14.67 -16.20
N VAL A 117 -4.16 -13.41 -15.89
CA VAL A 117 -3.75 -13.01 -14.53
C VAL A 117 -4.94 -13.23 -13.61
N ALA A 118 -4.74 -13.88 -12.49
CA ALA A 118 -5.77 -14.05 -11.47
C ALA A 118 -5.65 -12.98 -10.39
N GLU A 119 -6.79 -12.44 -9.98
CA GLU A 119 -6.90 -11.49 -8.86
C GLU A 119 -8.07 -11.92 -7.99
N PHE A 120 -7.78 -12.27 -6.72
CA PHE A 120 -8.76 -12.80 -5.78
C PHE A 120 -9.04 -11.80 -4.67
N LYS A 121 -10.32 -11.62 -4.34
CA LYS A 121 -10.73 -10.69 -3.29
C LYS A 121 -11.89 -11.21 -2.48
N THR A 122 -11.98 -10.72 -1.24
CA THR A 122 -13.16 -10.93 -0.39
C THR A 122 -13.83 -9.59 -0.10
N HIS A 123 -15.17 -9.55 -0.15
CA HIS A 123 -15.95 -8.35 0.08
C HIS A 123 -17.02 -8.56 1.14
N SER A 124 -17.36 -7.48 1.88
CA SER A 124 -18.63 -7.44 2.62
C SER A 124 -19.80 -7.41 1.63
N LYS A 125 -20.99 -7.84 2.09
CA LYS A 125 -22.19 -7.87 1.25
C LYS A 125 -22.45 -6.55 0.52
N LYS A 126 -22.38 -5.41 1.22
CA LYS A 126 -22.57 -4.09 0.61
C LYS A 126 -21.58 -3.83 -0.54
N SER A 127 -20.29 -4.09 -0.31
CA SER A 127 -19.23 -3.89 -1.30
C SER A 127 -19.33 -4.89 -2.46
N PHE A 128 -19.80 -6.11 -2.19
CA PHE A 128 -20.03 -7.14 -3.19
C PHE A 128 -21.22 -6.79 -4.08
N ASP A 129 -22.36 -6.40 -3.50
CA ASP A 129 -23.56 -6.02 -4.25
C ASP A 129 -23.32 -4.79 -5.15
N GLU A 130 -22.52 -3.81 -4.67
CA GLU A 130 -22.06 -2.67 -5.47
C GLU A 130 -21.24 -3.14 -6.69
N MET A 131 -20.31 -4.06 -6.49
CA MET A 131 -19.43 -4.59 -7.54
C MET A 131 -20.24 -5.40 -8.57
N VAL A 132 -21.20 -6.22 -8.13
CA VAL A 132 -22.08 -6.96 -9.05
C VAL A 132 -22.90 -6.03 -9.92
N ARG A 133 -23.35 -4.89 -9.37
CA ARG A 133 -24.15 -3.90 -10.10
C ARG A 133 -23.32 -3.09 -11.09
N ASP A 134 -22.14 -2.63 -10.70
CA ASP A 134 -21.38 -1.58 -11.39
C ASP A 134 -20.13 -2.11 -12.13
N GLY A 135 -19.74 -3.38 -11.90
CA GLY A 135 -18.49 -3.96 -12.38
C GLY A 135 -17.26 -3.53 -11.60
N VAL A 136 -16.13 -4.21 -11.80
CA VAL A 136 -14.89 -4.00 -11.06
C VAL A 136 -14.26 -2.65 -11.40
N GLU A 137 -14.20 -2.27 -12.67
CA GLU A 137 -13.57 -1.03 -13.10
C GLU A 137 -14.15 0.18 -12.38
N LYS A 138 -15.47 0.28 -12.30
CA LYS A 138 -16.17 1.42 -11.70
C LYS A 138 -16.21 1.36 -10.19
N SER A 139 -16.52 0.18 -9.62
CA SER A 139 -16.73 0.02 -8.18
C SER A 139 -15.44 -0.20 -7.38
N LYS A 140 -14.39 -0.76 -8.01
CA LYS A 140 -13.11 -1.11 -7.40
C LYS A 140 -11.93 -0.65 -8.27
N PRO A 141 -11.78 0.66 -8.52
CA PRO A 141 -10.78 1.18 -9.45
C PRO A 141 -9.34 0.82 -9.06
N MET A 142 -9.03 0.66 -7.78
CA MET A 142 -7.71 0.21 -7.35
C MET A 142 -7.42 -1.23 -7.79
N HIS A 143 -8.39 -2.14 -7.67
CA HIS A 143 -8.23 -3.53 -8.13
C HIS A 143 -8.13 -3.58 -9.66
N TRP A 144 -8.90 -2.75 -10.36
CA TRP A 144 -8.81 -2.63 -11.81
C TRP A 144 -7.40 -2.22 -12.24
N VAL A 145 -6.85 -1.17 -11.65
CA VAL A 145 -5.48 -0.71 -11.91
C VAL A 145 -4.46 -1.79 -11.59
N GLN A 146 -4.60 -2.49 -10.46
CA GLN A 146 -3.73 -3.59 -10.06
C GLN A 146 -3.69 -4.68 -11.14
N MET A 147 -4.84 -5.12 -11.66
CA MET A 147 -4.91 -6.08 -12.75
C MET A 147 -4.24 -5.57 -14.05
N GLN A 148 -4.42 -4.30 -14.42
CA GLN A 148 -3.78 -3.70 -15.59
C GLN A 148 -2.25 -3.71 -15.47
N VAL A 149 -1.74 -3.32 -14.31
CA VAL A 149 -0.30 -3.35 -14.01
C VAL A 149 0.25 -4.77 -14.05
N TYR A 150 -0.46 -5.74 -13.50
CA TYR A 150 -0.01 -7.13 -13.54
C TYR A 150 -0.07 -7.75 -14.94
N MET A 151 -1.08 -7.44 -15.73
CA MET A 151 -1.15 -7.84 -17.14
C MET A 151 0.04 -7.29 -17.94
N HIS A 152 0.42 -6.02 -17.69
CA HIS A 152 1.62 -5.41 -18.29
C HIS A 152 2.90 -6.19 -17.93
N GLY A 153 3.12 -6.43 -16.62
CA GLY A 153 4.34 -7.09 -16.12
C GLY A 153 4.48 -8.56 -16.47
N THR A 154 3.37 -9.22 -16.85
CA THR A 154 3.36 -10.64 -17.25
C THR A 154 3.24 -10.84 -18.76
N ASN A 155 2.98 -9.79 -19.53
CA ASN A 155 2.65 -9.85 -20.96
C ASN A 155 1.44 -10.77 -21.24
N ILE A 156 0.43 -10.71 -20.35
CA ILE A 156 -0.83 -11.45 -20.49
C ILE A 156 -1.94 -10.42 -20.74
N ASP A 157 -2.75 -10.63 -21.78
CA ASP A 157 -3.73 -9.67 -22.25
C ASP A 157 -5.13 -9.82 -21.61
N ARG A 158 -5.25 -10.66 -20.59
CA ARG A 158 -6.48 -10.93 -19.85
C ARG A 158 -6.23 -11.07 -18.37
N ALA A 159 -7.18 -10.61 -17.57
CA ALA A 159 -7.26 -10.96 -16.15
C ALA A 159 -8.61 -11.59 -15.82
N LEU A 160 -8.61 -12.47 -14.83
CA LEU A 160 -9.80 -12.98 -14.16
C LEU A 160 -9.83 -12.39 -12.75
N TYR A 161 -10.82 -11.59 -12.48
CA TYR A 161 -11.18 -11.17 -11.14
C TYR A 161 -12.18 -12.16 -10.55
N LEU A 162 -11.90 -12.71 -9.38
CA LEU A 162 -12.81 -13.57 -8.63
C LEU A 162 -12.96 -13.02 -7.23
N ALA A 163 -14.21 -12.81 -6.81
CA ALA A 163 -14.52 -12.28 -5.50
C ALA A 163 -15.51 -13.17 -4.75
N VAL A 164 -15.26 -13.33 -3.45
CA VAL A 164 -16.16 -14.04 -2.53
C VAL A 164 -16.81 -13.03 -1.58
N CYS A 165 -18.13 -13.11 -1.42
CA CYS A 165 -18.86 -12.38 -0.40
C CYS A 165 -18.68 -13.05 0.96
N LYS A 166 -18.06 -12.37 1.92
CA LYS A 166 -17.77 -12.91 3.26
C LYS A 166 -19.03 -13.20 4.11
N ASP A 167 -20.17 -12.65 3.71
CA ASP A 167 -21.39 -12.67 4.52
C ASP A 167 -22.37 -13.77 4.07
N ASP A 168 -22.24 -14.24 2.80
CA ASP A 168 -23.17 -15.23 2.22
C ASP A 168 -22.55 -16.18 1.20
N ASP A 169 -21.20 -16.19 1.08
CA ASP A 169 -20.37 -17.05 0.23
C ASP A 169 -20.68 -17.00 -1.28
N ARG A 170 -21.43 -16.00 -1.77
CA ARG A 170 -21.63 -15.80 -3.21
C ARG A 170 -20.31 -15.52 -3.90
N ILE A 171 -20.16 -16.04 -5.11
CA ILE A 171 -19.00 -15.82 -5.96
C ILE A 171 -19.38 -14.89 -7.11
N TYR A 172 -18.49 -13.97 -7.42
CA TYR A 172 -18.54 -13.10 -8.59
C TYR A 172 -17.28 -13.27 -9.42
N THR A 173 -17.43 -13.36 -10.73
CA THR A 173 -16.30 -13.39 -11.65
C THR A 173 -16.47 -12.33 -12.73
N GLU A 174 -15.36 -11.65 -13.06
CA GLU A 174 -15.30 -10.70 -14.18
C GLU A 174 -13.98 -10.82 -14.90
N ARG A 175 -14.01 -10.76 -16.24
CA ARG A 175 -12.79 -10.77 -17.05
C ARG A 175 -12.44 -9.36 -17.51
N ALA A 176 -11.22 -8.94 -17.21
CA ALA A 176 -10.67 -7.69 -17.70
C ALA A 176 -9.81 -7.91 -18.93
N ARG A 177 -9.83 -6.93 -19.84
CA ARG A 177 -8.89 -6.83 -20.97
C ARG A 177 -7.78 -5.87 -20.63
N TYR A 178 -6.59 -6.16 -21.14
CA TYR A 178 -5.44 -5.30 -20.96
C TYR A 178 -5.61 -3.97 -21.68
N ASP A 179 -5.39 -2.89 -20.92
CA ASP A 179 -5.28 -1.51 -21.40
C ASP A 179 -3.86 -1.01 -21.12
N ARG A 180 -3.07 -0.88 -22.20
CA ARG A 180 -1.68 -0.43 -22.12
C ARG A 180 -1.57 0.97 -21.51
N ALA A 181 -2.43 1.90 -21.92
CA ALA A 181 -2.37 3.29 -21.48
C ALA A 181 -2.62 3.42 -19.96
N VAL A 182 -3.58 2.65 -19.45
CA VAL A 182 -3.86 2.58 -18.01
C VAL A 182 -2.64 2.03 -17.26
N ALA A 183 -2.10 0.88 -17.69
CA ALA A 183 -0.97 0.24 -17.02
C ALA A 183 0.27 1.16 -16.99
N GLU A 184 0.69 1.67 -18.14
CA GLU A 184 1.86 2.54 -18.26
C GLU A 184 1.71 3.83 -17.45
N LYS A 185 0.53 4.45 -17.46
CA LYS A 185 0.22 5.63 -16.66
C LYS A 185 0.47 5.40 -15.16
N TYR A 186 -0.06 4.30 -14.62
CA TYR A 186 0.03 4.05 -13.18
C TYR A 186 1.40 3.51 -12.75
N ILE A 187 2.10 2.76 -13.60
CA ILE A 187 3.49 2.38 -13.37
C ILE A 187 4.38 3.63 -13.32
N ALA A 188 4.32 4.48 -14.34
CA ALA A 188 5.08 5.74 -14.38
C ALA A 188 4.76 6.66 -13.20
N ARG A 189 3.49 6.74 -12.78
CA ARG A 189 3.07 7.46 -11.57
C ARG A 189 3.76 6.92 -10.32
N GLY A 190 3.77 5.60 -10.12
CA GLY A 190 4.41 4.98 -8.96
C GLY A 190 5.92 5.20 -8.94
N GLN A 191 6.58 5.04 -10.10
CA GLN A 191 8.02 5.28 -10.26
C GLN A 191 8.39 6.74 -9.96
N ARG A 192 7.63 7.69 -10.51
CA ARG A 192 7.81 9.13 -10.23
C ARG A 192 7.68 9.41 -8.73
N LEU A 193 6.60 8.94 -8.09
CA LEU A 193 6.35 9.20 -6.66
C LEU A 193 7.40 8.56 -5.74
N ALA A 194 7.95 7.41 -6.12
CA ALA A 194 8.99 6.76 -5.35
C ALA A 194 10.32 7.55 -5.38
N LEU A 195 10.62 8.20 -6.51
CA LEU A 195 11.84 8.99 -6.70
C LEU A 195 11.65 10.48 -6.38
N GLU A 196 10.41 10.93 -6.17
CA GLU A 196 10.10 12.31 -5.84
C GLU A 196 10.66 12.65 -4.46
N ASP A 197 11.50 13.68 -4.39
CA ASP A 197 12.04 14.16 -3.13
C ASP A 197 11.06 15.07 -2.39
N ARG A 198 10.25 15.83 -3.12
CA ARG A 198 9.29 16.77 -2.54
C ARG A 198 7.92 16.13 -2.37
N ILE A 199 7.27 16.47 -1.26
CA ILE A 199 5.92 15.97 -0.98
C ILE A 199 4.92 16.48 -2.02
N PRO A 200 4.13 15.60 -2.66
CA PRO A 200 3.07 16.04 -3.59
C PRO A 200 2.01 16.90 -2.90
N PRO A 201 1.30 17.76 -3.65
CA PRO A 201 0.20 18.56 -3.10
C PRO A 201 -0.93 17.65 -2.56
N PRO A 202 -1.71 18.12 -1.55
CA PRO A 202 -2.88 17.38 -1.08
C PRO A 202 -3.97 17.37 -2.16
N ILE A 203 -4.80 16.33 -2.17
CA ILE A 203 -5.97 16.27 -3.07
C ILE A 203 -7.07 17.25 -2.69
N SER A 204 -7.10 17.70 -1.42
CA SER A 204 -8.03 18.69 -0.92
C SER A 204 -7.42 19.40 0.29
N THR A 205 -7.73 20.65 0.47
CA THR A 205 -7.44 21.45 1.67
C THR A 205 -8.58 21.36 2.70
N ASP A 206 -9.74 20.83 2.32
CA ASP A 206 -10.87 20.60 3.21
C ASP A 206 -10.67 19.32 4.03
N PRO A 207 -10.56 19.42 5.37
CA PRO A 207 -10.39 18.25 6.24
C PRO A 207 -11.61 17.32 6.25
N THR A 208 -12.77 17.80 5.84
CA THR A 208 -14.03 17.02 5.81
C THR A 208 -14.24 16.30 4.48
N TRP A 209 -13.39 16.55 3.48
CA TRP A 209 -13.45 15.89 2.19
C TRP A 209 -13.49 14.36 2.36
N TYR A 210 -14.44 13.70 1.71
CA TYR A 210 -14.76 12.29 1.98
C TYR A 210 -13.56 11.33 1.84
N GLN A 211 -12.59 11.62 0.95
CA GLN A 211 -11.38 10.82 0.78
C GLN A 211 -10.29 11.15 1.81
N CYS A 212 -10.32 12.34 2.42
CA CYS A 212 -9.38 12.76 3.45
C CYS A 212 -9.85 12.37 4.86
N ARG A 213 -11.15 12.39 5.11
CA ARG A 213 -11.75 12.23 6.45
C ARG A 213 -11.29 10.97 7.21
N PHE A 214 -11.10 9.87 6.49
CA PHE A 214 -10.66 8.58 7.06
C PHE A 214 -9.25 8.18 6.59
N CYS A 215 -8.52 9.11 5.97
CA CYS A 215 -7.16 8.85 5.50
C CYS A 215 -6.20 8.74 6.70
N PRO A 216 -5.29 7.75 6.73
CA PRO A 216 -4.27 7.65 7.77
C PRO A 216 -3.39 8.90 7.89
N ALA A 217 -3.21 9.65 6.79
CA ALA A 217 -2.47 10.89 6.75
C ALA A 217 -3.28 12.13 7.18
N HIS A 218 -4.54 11.97 7.62
CA HIS A 218 -5.42 13.11 7.94
C HIS A 218 -4.79 14.07 8.97
N SER A 219 -4.23 13.54 10.06
CA SER A 219 -3.61 14.37 11.10
C SER A 219 -2.39 15.12 10.60
N PHE A 220 -1.58 14.49 9.75
CA PHE A 220 -0.45 15.12 9.08
C PHE A 220 -0.92 16.25 8.15
N CYS A 221 -1.88 15.96 7.24
CA CYS A 221 -2.30 16.91 6.20
C CYS A 221 -3.14 18.08 6.72
N HIS A 222 -3.96 17.87 7.76
CA HIS A 222 -5.02 18.82 8.17
C HIS A 222 -4.92 19.30 9.60
N LYS A 223 -4.07 18.68 10.44
CA LYS A 223 -3.90 19.08 11.85
C LYS A 223 -2.49 19.54 12.18
N GLY A 224 -1.61 19.61 11.19
CA GLY A 224 -0.21 20.03 11.40
C GLY A 224 0.57 19.08 12.31
N ALA A 225 0.21 17.79 12.37
CA ALA A 225 0.96 16.82 13.14
C ALA A 225 2.19 16.36 12.34
N PRO A 226 3.41 16.49 12.88
CA PRO A 226 4.61 15.93 12.21
C PRO A 226 4.53 14.40 12.19
N THR A 227 5.38 13.77 11.35
CA THR A 227 5.57 12.33 11.48
C THR A 227 6.20 11.97 12.82
N LYS A 228 5.75 10.88 13.42
CA LYS A 228 6.33 10.32 14.65
C LYS A 228 7.39 9.23 14.39
N TYR A 229 7.66 8.94 13.12
CA TYR A 229 8.53 7.83 12.73
C TYR A 229 9.90 8.34 12.27
N ALA A 230 10.92 8.07 13.06
CA ALA A 230 12.32 8.25 12.68
C ALA A 230 12.81 6.95 12.00
N ASN A 231 13.18 7.05 10.74
CA ASN A 231 13.72 5.95 9.95
C ASN A 231 14.46 6.52 8.73
N CYS A 232 15.29 5.74 8.02
CA CYS A 232 16.05 6.30 6.90
C CYS A 232 15.19 7.00 5.85
N ARG A 233 13.97 6.51 5.59
CA ARG A 233 13.10 7.09 4.54
C ARG A 233 12.45 8.42 4.94
N THR A 234 12.43 8.72 6.23
CA THR A 234 11.99 10.02 6.74
C THR A 234 13.17 10.97 6.98
N CYS A 235 14.39 10.52 6.70
CA CYS A 235 15.60 11.31 6.87
C CYS A 235 15.86 12.24 5.68
N ALA A 236 16.32 13.45 5.96
CA ALA A 236 16.73 14.44 4.95
C ALA A 236 17.95 13.98 4.13
N HIS A 237 18.80 13.12 4.72
CA HIS A 237 20.00 12.60 4.07
C HIS A 237 19.74 11.37 3.20
N SER A 238 18.50 10.91 3.05
CA SER A 238 18.21 9.65 2.40
C SER A 238 17.46 9.82 1.07
N THR A 239 18.06 9.30 0.00
CA THR A 239 17.57 9.43 -1.38
C THR A 239 17.20 8.08 -1.96
N ALA A 240 15.98 7.96 -2.49
CA ALA A 240 15.54 6.79 -3.26
C ALA A 240 16.20 6.80 -4.65
N LYS A 241 16.72 5.65 -5.09
CA LYS A 241 17.44 5.52 -6.38
C LYS A 241 16.61 4.74 -7.40
N PRO A 242 16.80 4.97 -8.72
CA PRO A 242 16.07 4.28 -9.79
C PRO A 242 16.27 2.76 -9.81
N ASP A 243 17.36 2.26 -9.26
CA ASP A 243 17.67 0.82 -9.14
C ASP A 243 16.92 0.16 -7.96
N SER A 244 16.02 0.88 -7.32
CA SER A 244 15.24 0.46 -6.16
C SER A 244 16.05 0.30 -4.87
N THR A 245 17.21 0.95 -4.78
CA THR A 245 17.98 1.08 -3.55
C THR A 245 17.77 2.44 -2.90
N TRP A 246 18.28 2.61 -1.68
CA TRP A 246 18.34 3.88 -0.98
C TRP A 246 19.79 4.23 -0.69
N ARG A 247 20.14 5.51 -0.88
CA ARG A 247 21.46 6.06 -0.56
C ARG A 247 21.35 6.98 0.66
N CYS A 248 22.32 6.91 1.55
CA CYS A 248 22.54 7.89 2.61
C CYS A 248 23.65 8.85 2.18
N GLU A 249 23.34 10.13 2.05
CA GLU A 249 24.31 11.16 1.68
C GLU A 249 25.25 11.47 2.86
N ARG A 250 24.75 11.41 4.10
CA ARG A 250 25.55 11.67 5.32
C ARG A 250 26.67 10.66 5.51
N HIS A 251 26.40 9.39 5.27
CA HIS A 251 27.39 8.30 5.43
C HIS A 251 27.98 7.83 4.10
N GLU A 252 27.68 8.52 3.00
CA GLU A 252 28.10 8.15 1.64
C GLU A 252 27.84 6.67 1.29
N ALA A 253 26.75 6.12 1.85
CA ALA A 253 26.42 4.70 1.76
C ALA A 253 25.33 4.44 0.73
N ASP A 254 25.64 3.65 -0.32
CA ASP A 254 24.67 3.14 -1.28
C ASP A 254 24.07 1.81 -0.84
N GLY A 255 22.83 1.57 -1.23
CA GLY A 255 22.18 0.27 -1.01
C GLY A 255 21.84 -0.02 0.45
N ILE A 256 21.34 0.98 1.23
CA ILE A 256 20.97 0.79 2.64
C ILE A 256 20.04 -0.42 2.78
N PRO A 257 20.42 -1.49 3.53
CA PRO A 257 19.55 -2.65 3.76
C PRO A 257 18.22 -2.26 4.42
N THR A 258 17.15 -2.97 4.07
CA THR A 258 15.79 -2.64 4.54
C THR A 258 15.68 -2.64 6.07
N GLU A 259 16.37 -3.53 6.74
CA GLU A 259 16.42 -3.63 8.21
C GLU A 259 16.95 -2.34 8.82
N PHE A 260 18.09 -1.84 8.31
CA PHE A 260 18.67 -0.55 8.73
C PHE A 260 17.77 0.63 8.38
N GLN A 261 17.08 0.57 7.22
CA GLN A 261 16.12 1.63 6.88
C GLN A 261 15.02 1.76 7.94
N HIS A 262 14.56 0.66 8.55
CA HIS A 262 13.53 0.69 9.58
C HIS A 262 14.00 1.26 10.91
N GLU A 263 15.27 1.06 11.24
CA GLU A 263 15.86 1.44 12.54
C GLU A 263 16.27 2.92 12.56
N GLY A 264 16.77 3.44 11.42
CA GLY A 264 17.38 4.75 11.37
C GLY A 264 18.76 4.76 12.05
N CYS A 265 19.27 5.95 12.34
CA CYS A 265 20.54 6.16 13.07
C CYS A 265 20.48 7.45 13.89
N ASP A 266 21.49 7.71 14.70
CA ASP A 266 21.58 8.90 15.56
C ASP A 266 21.77 10.21 14.76
N ASP A 267 22.28 10.12 13.52
CA ASP A 267 22.41 11.27 12.61
C ASP A 267 21.11 11.55 11.83
N HIS A 268 19.97 10.98 12.26
CA HIS A 268 18.70 11.21 11.59
C HIS A 268 18.23 12.66 11.73
N ILE A 269 18.07 13.33 10.59
CA ILE A 269 17.41 14.64 10.50
C ILE A 269 16.10 14.46 9.74
N LEU A 270 14.99 14.88 10.34
CA LEU A 270 13.69 14.72 9.72
C LEU A 270 13.59 15.54 8.42
N HIS A 271 13.15 14.89 7.35
CA HIS A 271 12.96 15.53 6.05
C HIS A 271 12.07 16.79 6.19
N PRO A 272 12.47 17.94 5.60
CA PRO A 272 11.75 19.21 5.77
C PRO A 272 10.26 19.15 5.44
N ASP A 273 9.87 18.39 4.42
CA ASP A 273 8.47 18.23 4.03
C ASP A 273 7.65 17.33 4.99
N LEU A 274 8.28 16.71 5.97
CA LEU A 274 7.61 15.85 6.97
C LEU A 274 7.33 16.57 8.29
N VAL A 275 7.59 17.86 8.36
CA VAL A 275 7.23 18.74 9.47
C VAL A 275 6.24 19.81 8.99
N PRO A 276 5.29 20.24 9.83
CA PRO A 276 4.33 21.29 9.47
C PRO A 276 4.89 22.70 9.65
N TRP A 277 6.17 22.83 9.99
CA TRP A 277 6.82 24.11 10.34
C TRP A 277 7.58 24.67 9.14
N THR A 278 7.75 25.97 9.11
CA THR A 278 8.55 26.64 8.08
C THR A 278 10.02 26.53 8.45
N MET A 279 10.82 25.97 7.56
CA MET A 279 12.27 26.02 7.66
C MET A 279 12.74 27.44 7.40
N LEU A 280 13.47 28.03 8.33
CA LEU A 280 14.02 29.36 8.22
C LEU A 280 15.46 29.35 7.68
N ASN A 281 16.27 28.44 8.20
CA ASN A 281 17.67 28.30 7.82
C ASN A 281 18.20 26.90 8.12
N ALA A 282 19.31 26.52 7.49
CA ALA A 282 20.14 25.39 7.86
C ALA A 282 21.53 25.92 8.28
N THR A 283 22.08 25.37 9.36
CA THR A 283 23.43 25.74 9.83
C THR A 283 24.48 24.87 9.13
N GLU A 284 25.74 25.30 9.22
CA GLU A 284 26.88 24.55 8.67
C GLU A 284 27.09 23.20 9.36
N ASP A 285 26.56 23.03 10.58
CA ASP A 285 26.61 21.78 11.36
C ASP A 285 25.39 20.86 11.11
N ASP A 286 24.69 20.99 9.99
CA ASP A 286 23.51 20.23 9.60
C ASP A 286 22.27 20.36 10.53
N HIS A 287 22.26 21.38 11.40
CA HIS A 287 21.07 21.73 12.17
C HIS A 287 20.09 22.57 11.34
N VAL A 288 18.81 22.44 11.62
CA VAL A 288 17.75 23.20 10.94
C VAL A 288 17.08 24.15 11.93
N VAL A 289 16.91 25.40 11.54
CA VAL A 289 16.13 26.39 12.30
C VAL A 289 14.70 26.43 11.77
N TRP A 290 13.76 26.18 12.66
CA TRP A 290 12.33 26.13 12.34
C TRP A 290 11.56 27.29 12.97
N ALA A 291 10.57 27.82 12.25
CA ALA A 291 9.55 28.70 12.82
C ALA A 291 8.41 27.86 13.41
N ILE A 292 8.34 27.80 14.74
CA ILE A 292 7.31 27.04 15.48
C ILE A 292 6.56 27.99 16.41
N GLY A 293 5.26 28.23 16.15
CA GLY A 293 4.45 29.11 16.98
C GLY A 293 5.00 30.53 17.14
N GLY A 294 5.65 31.07 16.11
CA GLY A 294 6.26 32.40 16.12
C GLY A 294 7.61 32.47 16.83
N ARG A 295 8.23 31.34 17.16
CA ARG A 295 9.57 31.23 17.73
C ARG A 295 10.49 30.48 16.78
N GLU A 296 11.79 30.84 16.84
CA GLU A 296 12.85 30.07 16.19
C GLU A 296 13.27 28.92 17.10
N VAL A 297 13.29 27.70 16.54
CA VAL A 297 13.68 26.47 17.26
C VAL A 297 14.75 25.77 16.43
N LEU A 298 15.90 25.52 17.05
CA LEU A 298 16.99 24.74 16.48
C LEU A 298 16.68 23.25 16.69
N ASN A 299 16.87 22.45 15.64
CA ASN A 299 16.71 20.99 15.70
C ASN A 299 17.97 20.35 16.30
#